data_289dc9029a4918849e36ec201c9acb55
#
_entry.id   289dc9029a4918849e36ec201c9acb55
#
_cell.length_a   1.000
_cell.length_b   1.000
_cell.length_c   1.000
_cell.angle_alpha   90.00
_cell.angle_beta   90.00
_cell.angle_gamma   90.00
#
_symmetry.space_group_name_H-M   'P 1'
#
loop_
_entity.id
_entity.type
_entity.pdbx_description
1 polymer ?
#
loop_
_entity_poly.entity_id
_entity_poly.type
_entity_poly.pdbx_seq_one_letter_code
_entity_poly.pdbx_strand_id
1 'polypeptide(L)'
;MKHNIKPILYIAGILLLFATCTRQPHASALLQQTDSLLHHHQPDSALQLLFNIKDETSLPEAERMKLVWNKAMAHYQLEMSLLEDSLLYQAIAYYRQQPTDTARLLDTYLLEGMYLRWKEANDEAITVFDKGIALAISRKDTTNMLVLQRKKLEVLYKQSRFLECKAMIEDMLRIAHKLPVKEHYQMVYSLALVSQLGGDTSNIDCPEKGFQLALEAGDTLFAHHILRNHGDMLV
;
A
#
# COMPACT_ATOMS: atom_id res chain seq x y z
N MET A 1 -52.32 -42.23 -29.44
CA MET A 1 -51.98 -40.84 -29.12
C MET A 1 -50.43 -40.71 -28.98
N LYS A 2 -49.75 -40.24 -30.01
CA LYS A 2 -48.31 -39.99 -29.94
C LYS A 2 -48.11 -38.53 -29.45
N HIS A 3 -47.77 -38.38 -28.17
CA HIS A 3 -47.41 -37.05 -27.63
C HIS A 3 -46.08 -36.59 -28.23
N ASN A 4 -46.10 -35.44 -28.90
CA ASN A 4 -44.93 -34.79 -29.47
C ASN A 4 -44.07 -34.22 -28.34
N ILE A 5 -43.08 -35.00 -27.85
CA ILE A 5 -42.17 -34.63 -26.77
C ILE A 5 -41.08 -33.65 -27.25
N LYS A 6 -40.89 -33.51 -28.57
CA LYS A 6 -39.84 -32.68 -29.17
C LYS A 6 -39.88 -31.20 -28.78
N PRO A 7 -41.02 -30.46 -28.71
CA PRO A 7 -41.02 -29.08 -28.34
C PRO A 7 -40.70 -28.85 -26.86
N ILE A 8 -41.00 -29.77 -25.97
CA ILE A 8 -40.74 -29.69 -24.52
C ILE A 8 -39.23 -29.79 -24.24
N LEU A 9 -38.51 -30.67 -24.96
CA LEU A 9 -37.05 -30.78 -24.84
C LEU A 9 -36.31 -29.55 -25.37
N TYR A 10 -36.79 -28.85 -26.38
CA TYR A 10 -36.22 -27.62 -26.88
C TYR A 10 -36.42 -26.47 -25.90
N ILE A 11 -37.59 -26.36 -25.28
CA ILE A 11 -37.89 -25.30 -24.26
C ILE A 11 -37.08 -25.55 -23.00
N ALA A 12 -36.90 -26.80 -22.55
CA ALA A 12 -36.05 -27.13 -21.40
C ALA A 12 -34.56 -26.85 -21.69
N GLY A 13 -34.07 -27.09 -22.91
CA GLY A 13 -32.71 -26.78 -23.34
C GLY A 13 -32.43 -25.26 -23.38
N ILE A 14 -33.40 -24.47 -23.82
CA ILE A 14 -33.30 -23.01 -23.84
C ILE A 14 -33.35 -22.42 -22.41
N LEU A 15 -34.19 -22.96 -21.53
CA LEU A 15 -34.25 -22.54 -20.12
C LEU A 15 -32.95 -22.87 -19.35
N LEU A 16 -32.28 -24.00 -19.68
CA LEU A 16 -30.97 -24.34 -19.09
C LEU A 16 -29.84 -23.40 -19.56
N LEU A 17 -29.92 -22.84 -20.78
CA LEU A 17 -28.95 -21.88 -21.28
C LEU A 17 -29.07 -20.49 -20.59
N PHE A 18 -30.22 -20.15 -20.05
CA PHE A 18 -30.42 -18.91 -19.27
C PHE A 18 -30.07 -19.05 -17.78
N ALA A 19 -29.90 -20.28 -17.28
CA ALA A 19 -29.52 -20.52 -15.87
C ALA A 19 -28.03 -20.39 -15.60
N THR A 20 -27.18 -20.18 -16.61
CA THR A 20 -25.73 -20.04 -16.45
C THR A 20 -25.30 -18.62 -16.75
N CYS A 21 -25.62 -17.67 -15.94
CA CYS A 21 -24.87 -16.45 -15.64
C CYS A 21 -25.73 -15.46 -14.85
N THR A 22 -26.08 -15.78 -13.64
CA THR A 22 -26.32 -14.71 -12.68
C THR A 22 -24.96 -14.16 -12.24
N ARG A 23 -24.21 -13.54 -13.18
CA ARG A 23 -23.23 -12.54 -12.80
C ARG A 23 -23.97 -11.59 -11.89
N GLN A 24 -23.53 -11.45 -10.65
CA GLN A 24 -24.04 -10.36 -9.84
C GLN A 24 -23.50 -9.06 -10.47
N PRO A 25 -24.26 -8.39 -11.39
CA PRO A 25 -23.78 -7.17 -12.04
C PRO A 25 -23.50 -6.07 -11.01
N HIS A 26 -24.05 -6.25 -9.82
CA HIS A 26 -23.85 -5.40 -8.67
C HIS A 26 -22.46 -5.55 -8.04
N ALA A 27 -21.90 -6.75 -7.93
CA ALA A 27 -20.58 -6.96 -7.29
C ALA A 27 -19.44 -6.32 -8.10
N SER A 28 -19.43 -6.53 -9.44
CA SER A 28 -18.41 -5.92 -10.31
C SER A 28 -18.44 -4.38 -10.26
N ALA A 29 -19.64 -3.78 -10.26
CA ALA A 29 -19.80 -2.33 -10.14
C ALA A 29 -19.33 -1.81 -8.78
N LEU A 30 -19.66 -2.51 -7.68
CA LEU A 30 -19.18 -2.16 -6.35
C LEU A 30 -17.66 -2.25 -6.24
N LEU A 31 -17.04 -3.28 -6.79
CA LEU A 31 -15.58 -3.45 -6.80
C LEU A 31 -14.89 -2.35 -7.62
N GLN A 32 -15.48 -1.90 -8.73
CA GLN A 32 -14.96 -0.79 -9.51
C GLN A 32 -15.07 0.54 -8.75
N GLN A 33 -16.20 0.77 -8.09
CA GLN A 33 -16.42 1.96 -7.27
C GLN A 33 -15.46 1.98 -6.06
N THR A 34 -15.20 0.82 -5.46
CA THR A 34 -14.24 0.68 -4.36
C THR A 34 -12.82 1.03 -4.81
N ASP A 35 -12.37 0.59 -5.99
CA ASP A 35 -11.07 0.99 -6.54
C ASP A 35 -10.96 2.52 -6.62
N SER A 36 -12.00 3.19 -7.09
CA SER A 36 -12.02 4.66 -7.17
C SER A 36 -11.91 5.31 -5.79
N LEU A 37 -12.64 4.79 -4.79
CA LEU A 37 -12.58 5.31 -3.43
C LEU A 37 -11.18 5.13 -2.80
N LEU A 38 -10.56 3.97 -2.99
CA LEU A 38 -9.20 3.69 -2.50
C LEU A 38 -8.16 4.60 -3.18
N HIS A 39 -8.32 4.85 -4.47
CA HIS A 39 -7.46 5.79 -5.20
C HIS A 39 -7.59 7.24 -4.66
N HIS A 40 -8.76 7.61 -4.18
CA HIS A 40 -9.01 8.93 -3.56
C HIS A 40 -8.80 8.93 -2.03
N HIS A 41 -8.13 7.93 -1.47
CA HIS A 41 -7.88 7.80 -0.04
C HIS A 41 -9.14 7.88 0.84
N GLN A 42 -10.21 7.18 0.43
CA GLN A 42 -11.47 7.06 1.15
C GLN A 42 -11.72 5.61 1.61
N PRO A 43 -10.85 5.04 2.46
CA PRO A 43 -10.87 3.62 2.81
C PRO A 43 -12.13 3.21 3.61
N ASP A 44 -12.65 4.09 4.49
CA ASP A 44 -13.88 3.80 5.25
C ASP A 44 -15.09 3.60 4.32
N SER A 45 -15.24 4.50 3.34
CA SER A 45 -16.30 4.40 2.34
C SER A 45 -16.13 3.16 1.46
N ALA A 46 -14.87 2.82 1.14
CA ALA A 46 -14.55 1.61 0.40
C ALA A 46 -14.98 0.35 1.16
N LEU A 47 -14.65 0.23 2.45
CA LEU A 47 -15.06 -0.91 3.28
C LEU A 47 -16.58 -1.02 3.40
N GLN A 48 -17.29 0.11 3.58
CA GLN A 48 -18.76 0.11 3.63
C GLN A 48 -19.37 -0.46 2.35
N LEU A 49 -18.82 -0.15 1.17
CA LEU A 49 -19.28 -0.73 -0.08
C LEU A 49 -18.99 -2.23 -0.17
N LEU A 50 -17.80 -2.66 0.26
CA LEU A 50 -17.40 -4.07 0.22
C LEU A 50 -18.27 -4.95 1.13
N PHE A 51 -18.77 -4.42 2.26
CA PHE A 51 -19.73 -5.13 3.13
C PHE A 51 -21.07 -5.45 2.46
N ASN A 52 -21.43 -4.76 1.38
CA ASN A 52 -22.65 -5.06 0.62
C ASN A 52 -22.50 -6.28 -0.31
N ILE A 53 -21.29 -6.79 -0.49
CA ILE A 53 -21.02 -8.03 -1.25
C ILE A 53 -21.18 -9.22 -0.30
N LYS A 54 -22.38 -9.83 -0.28
CA LYS A 54 -22.75 -10.84 0.73
C LYS A 54 -22.28 -12.25 0.42
N ASP A 55 -22.22 -12.62 -0.85
CA ASP A 55 -21.85 -13.98 -1.27
C ASP A 55 -20.51 -13.94 -2.01
N GLU A 56 -19.44 -13.82 -1.21
CA GLU A 56 -18.07 -13.75 -1.71
C GLU A 56 -17.63 -15.05 -2.39
N THR A 57 -18.20 -16.18 -1.98
CA THR A 57 -17.81 -17.50 -2.49
C THR A 57 -18.37 -17.79 -3.88
N SER A 58 -19.47 -17.14 -4.26
CA SER A 58 -20.07 -17.26 -5.60
C SER A 58 -19.38 -16.39 -6.65
N LEU A 59 -18.49 -15.47 -6.23
CA LEU A 59 -17.79 -14.59 -7.15
C LEU A 59 -16.81 -15.35 -8.04
N PRO A 60 -16.69 -14.97 -9.33
CA PRO A 60 -15.57 -15.42 -10.17
C PRO A 60 -14.23 -15.14 -9.50
N GLU A 61 -13.23 -15.97 -9.74
CA GLU A 61 -11.91 -15.87 -9.10
C GLU A 61 -11.31 -14.45 -9.18
N ALA A 62 -11.36 -13.84 -10.35
CA ALA A 62 -10.83 -12.49 -10.55
C ALA A 62 -11.52 -11.44 -9.66
N GLU A 63 -12.86 -11.51 -9.52
CA GLU A 63 -13.63 -10.60 -8.67
C GLU A 63 -13.39 -10.91 -7.19
N ARG A 64 -13.27 -12.16 -6.81
CA ARG A 64 -12.94 -12.57 -5.45
C ARG A 64 -11.53 -12.08 -5.05
N MET A 65 -10.52 -12.25 -5.91
CA MET A 65 -9.17 -11.74 -5.65
C MET A 65 -9.16 -10.20 -5.57
N LYS A 66 -9.94 -9.53 -6.40
CA LYS A 66 -10.14 -8.08 -6.34
C LYS A 66 -10.80 -7.63 -5.04
N LEU A 67 -11.81 -8.34 -4.56
CA LEU A 67 -12.47 -8.07 -3.28
C LEU A 67 -11.47 -8.16 -2.12
N VAL A 68 -10.72 -9.27 -2.06
CA VAL A 68 -9.69 -9.48 -1.01
C VAL A 68 -8.63 -8.38 -1.06
N TRP A 69 -8.15 -8.06 -2.26
CA TRP A 69 -7.14 -7.02 -2.46
C TRP A 69 -7.66 -5.64 -2.04
N ASN A 70 -8.90 -5.29 -2.41
CA ASN A 70 -9.50 -3.99 -2.04
C ASN A 70 -9.71 -3.88 -0.52
N LYS A 71 -10.11 -4.97 0.16
CA LYS A 71 -10.18 -5.00 1.64
C LYS A 71 -8.81 -4.76 2.25
N ALA A 72 -7.79 -5.48 1.80
CA ALA A 72 -6.43 -5.33 2.32
C ALA A 72 -5.86 -3.92 2.06
N MET A 73 -6.11 -3.34 0.89
CA MET A 73 -5.70 -1.96 0.60
C MET A 73 -6.42 -0.94 1.50
N ALA A 74 -7.70 -1.13 1.77
CA ALA A 74 -8.44 -0.29 2.72
C ALA A 74 -7.86 -0.42 4.14
N HIS A 75 -7.61 -1.64 4.62
CA HIS A 75 -6.96 -1.89 5.92
C HIS A 75 -5.57 -1.25 5.98
N TYR A 76 -4.77 -1.37 4.91
CA TYR A 76 -3.47 -0.70 4.82
C TYR A 76 -3.59 0.83 4.95
N GLN A 77 -4.54 1.46 4.25
CA GLN A 77 -4.76 2.91 4.31
C GLN A 77 -5.27 3.38 5.68
N LEU A 78 -5.95 2.52 6.43
CA LEU A 78 -6.42 2.76 7.81
C LEU A 78 -5.39 2.35 8.87
N GLU A 79 -4.18 1.94 8.47
CA GLU A 79 -3.14 1.44 9.37
C GLU A 79 -3.58 0.23 10.23
N MET A 80 -4.56 -0.53 9.74
CA MET A 80 -5.06 -1.75 10.38
C MET A 80 -4.17 -2.95 10.04
N SER A 81 -4.23 -3.99 10.88
CA SER A 81 -3.52 -5.24 10.64
C SER A 81 -4.01 -5.94 9.36
N LEU A 82 -3.07 -6.42 8.55
CA LEU A 82 -3.36 -7.23 7.37
C LEU A 82 -3.43 -8.73 7.68
N LEU A 83 -3.17 -9.15 8.92
CA LEU A 83 -3.13 -10.57 9.31
C LEU A 83 -4.51 -11.23 9.32
N GLU A 84 -5.58 -10.45 9.45
CA GLU A 84 -6.96 -10.93 9.45
C GLU A 84 -7.46 -11.28 8.03
N ASP A 85 -6.78 -10.80 7.00
CA ASP A 85 -7.12 -11.05 5.61
C ASP A 85 -6.56 -12.41 5.14
N SER A 86 -7.16 -13.50 5.59
CA SER A 86 -6.67 -14.87 5.37
C SER A 86 -6.41 -15.26 3.91
N LEU A 87 -7.09 -14.60 2.96
CA LEU A 87 -6.95 -14.83 1.52
C LEU A 87 -5.97 -13.84 0.85
N LEU A 88 -5.40 -12.88 1.59
CA LEU A 88 -4.52 -11.86 1.02
C LEU A 88 -3.33 -12.48 0.27
N TYR A 89 -2.76 -13.56 0.80
CA TYR A 89 -1.64 -14.24 0.13
C TYR A 89 -2.03 -14.81 -1.24
N GLN A 90 -3.29 -15.29 -1.40
CA GLN A 90 -3.79 -15.76 -2.69
C GLN A 90 -3.98 -14.59 -3.66
N ALA A 91 -4.50 -13.46 -3.20
CA ALA A 91 -4.65 -12.26 -4.01
C ALA A 91 -3.28 -11.70 -4.47
N ILE A 92 -2.29 -11.69 -3.59
CA ILE A 92 -0.89 -11.33 -3.91
C ILE A 92 -0.34 -12.25 -5.01
N ALA A 93 -0.47 -13.57 -4.86
CA ALA A 93 -0.01 -14.54 -5.84
C ALA A 93 -0.72 -14.37 -7.20
N TYR A 94 -2.03 -14.11 -7.18
CA TYR A 94 -2.83 -13.84 -8.37
C TYR A 94 -2.34 -12.62 -9.14
N TYR A 95 -2.15 -11.48 -8.46
CA TYR A 95 -1.70 -10.25 -9.13
C TYR A 95 -0.24 -10.26 -9.55
N ARG A 96 0.62 -11.01 -8.87
CA ARG A 96 2.01 -11.23 -9.31
C ARG A 96 2.12 -11.93 -10.68
N GLN A 97 1.13 -12.72 -11.05
CA GLN A 97 1.05 -13.37 -12.35
C GLN A 97 0.53 -12.46 -13.47
N GLN A 98 0.19 -11.20 -13.16
CA GLN A 98 -0.32 -10.21 -14.11
C GLN A 98 0.65 -9.02 -14.28
N PRO A 99 1.85 -9.24 -14.85
CA PRO A 99 2.91 -8.23 -14.91
C PRO A 99 2.61 -7.05 -15.84
N THR A 100 1.55 -7.14 -16.64
CA THR A 100 1.12 -6.06 -17.54
C THR A 100 0.48 -4.88 -16.82
N ASP A 101 -0.16 -5.11 -15.67
CA ASP A 101 -0.68 -4.06 -14.79
C ASP A 101 0.40 -3.63 -13.78
N THR A 102 1.27 -2.73 -14.22
CA THR A 102 2.41 -2.28 -13.40
C THR A 102 1.98 -1.55 -12.14
N ALA A 103 0.92 -0.75 -12.19
CA ALA A 103 0.42 -0.03 -11.01
C ALA A 103 -0.07 -1.03 -9.95
N ARG A 104 -0.89 -1.98 -10.35
CA ARG A 104 -1.37 -3.06 -9.48
C ARG A 104 -0.23 -3.92 -8.93
N LEU A 105 0.81 -4.16 -9.74
CA LEU A 105 1.97 -4.92 -9.31
C LEU A 105 2.80 -4.17 -8.26
N LEU A 106 2.97 -2.85 -8.38
CA LEU A 106 3.65 -2.01 -7.37
C LEU A 106 2.87 -2.02 -6.04
N ASP A 107 1.56 -1.85 -6.11
CA ASP A 107 0.68 -1.96 -4.93
C ASP A 107 0.73 -3.37 -4.32
N THR A 108 0.90 -4.40 -5.15
CA THR A 108 1.04 -5.79 -4.67
C THR A 108 2.32 -5.97 -3.87
N TYR A 109 3.46 -5.40 -4.32
CA TYR A 109 4.70 -5.40 -3.53
C TYR A 109 4.54 -4.61 -2.22
N LEU A 110 3.80 -3.50 -2.25
CA LEU A 110 3.50 -2.73 -1.04
C LEU A 110 2.70 -3.56 -0.02
N LEU A 111 1.57 -4.14 -0.43
CA LEU A 111 0.73 -4.94 0.46
C LEU A 111 1.44 -6.18 0.98
N GLU A 112 2.22 -6.87 0.13
CA GLU A 112 2.98 -8.04 0.55
C GLU A 112 4.06 -7.68 1.57
N GLY A 113 4.84 -6.62 1.32
CA GLY A 113 5.84 -6.15 2.27
C GLY A 113 5.21 -5.75 3.61
N MET A 114 4.05 -5.08 3.58
CA MET A 114 3.31 -4.74 4.80
C MET A 114 2.76 -5.98 5.50
N TYR A 115 2.22 -6.95 4.79
CA TYR A 115 1.76 -8.22 5.36
C TYR A 115 2.90 -8.98 6.05
N LEU A 116 4.08 -9.06 5.40
CA LEU A 116 5.28 -9.69 5.98
C LEU A 116 5.77 -8.94 7.22
N ARG A 117 5.73 -7.59 7.18
CA ARG A 117 6.06 -6.76 8.36
C ARG A 117 5.13 -7.06 9.55
N TRP A 118 3.83 -7.22 9.30
CA TRP A 118 2.88 -7.61 10.35
C TRP A 118 3.14 -9.01 10.90
N LYS A 119 3.65 -9.93 10.07
CA LYS A 119 4.10 -11.27 10.47
C LYS A 119 5.48 -11.27 11.15
N GLU A 120 6.10 -10.11 11.31
CA GLU A 120 7.47 -9.95 11.82
C GLU A 120 8.56 -10.62 10.96
N ALA A 121 8.21 -11.04 9.74
CA ALA A 121 9.13 -11.54 8.71
C ALA A 121 9.84 -10.34 8.03
N ASN A 122 10.65 -9.63 8.83
CA ASN A 122 11.16 -8.32 8.45
C ASN A 122 12.17 -8.37 7.27
N ASP A 123 13.03 -9.40 7.20
CA ASP A 123 14.02 -9.52 6.11
C ASP A 123 13.35 -9.88 4.77
N GLU A 124 12.30 -10.69 4.82
CA GLU A 124 11.46 -10.97 3.65
C GLU A 124 10.71 -9.71 3.21
N ALA A 125 10.17 -8.92 4.16
CA ALA A 125 9.52 -7.65 3.84
C ALA A 125 10.47 -6.69 3.14
N ILE A 126 11.71 -6.53 3.63
CA ILE A 126 12.75 -5.72 3.00
C ILE A 126 13.02 -6.20 1.57
N THR A 127 13.17 -7.53 1.38
CA THR A 127 13.40 -8.13 0.05
C THR A 127 12.25 -7.83 -0.92
N VAL A 128 11.02 -7.86 -0.43
CA VAL A 128 9.83 -7.56 -1.25
C VAL A 128 9.77 -6.08 -1.61
N PHE A 129 10.04 -5.18 -0.65
CA PHE A 129 10.12 -3.75 -0.94
C PHE A 129 11.21 -3.44 -1.96
N ASP A 130 12.39 -4.09 -1.89
CA ASP A 130 13.47 -3.89 -2.86
C ASP A 130 13.05 -4.27 -4.29
N LYS A 131 12.29 -5.35 -4.46
CA LYS A 131 11.72 -5.72 -5.78
C LYS A 131 10.76 -4.65 -6.31
N GLY A 132 9.89 -4.14 -5.44
CA GLY A 132 8.98 -3.05 -5.81
C GLY A 132 9.72 -1.75 -6.16
N ILE A 133 10.72 -1.37 -5.37
CA ILE A 133 11.57 -0.20 -5.62
C ILE A 133 12.28 -0.32 -6.97
N ALA A 134 12.89 -1.47 -7.26
CA ALA A 134 13.56 -1.72 -8.54
C ALA A 134 12.59 -1.61 -9.72
N LEU A 135 11.37 -2.14 -9.60
CA LEU A 135 10.32 -2.00 -10.60
C LEU A 135 9.94 -0.52 -10.80
N ALA A 136 9.67 0.22 -9.72
CA ALA A 136 9.32 1.64 -9.78
C ALA A 136 10.42 2.47 -10.46
N ILE A 137 11.69 2.24 -10.13
CA ILE A 137 12.86 2.86 -10.79
C ILE A 137 12.85 2.56 -12.29
N SER A 138 12.67 1.30 -12.68
CA SER A 138 12.66 0.89 -14.09
C SER A 138 11.55 1.57 -14.90
N ARG A 139 10.45 1.95 -14.23
CA ARG A 139 9.28 2.63 -14.79
C ARG A 139 9.33 4.16 -14.64
N LYS A 140 10.37 4.69 -13.97
CA LYS A 140 10.50 6.11 -13.63
C LYS A 140 9.32 6.62 -12.77
N ASP A 141 8.73 5.73 -11.99
CA ASP A 141 7.63 6.03 -11.06
C ASP A 141 8.20 6.45 -9.70
N THR A 142 8.53 7.73 -9.60
CA THR A 142 9.15 8.30 -8.39
C THR A 142 8.20 8.23 -7.19
N THR A 143 6.89 8.37 -7.41
CA THR A 143 5.89 8.35 -6.33
C THR A 143 5.86 6.99 -5.63
N ASN A 144 5.66 5.91 -6.38
CA ASN A 144 5.64 4.57 -5.80
C ASN A 144 7.02 4.15 -5.27
N MET A 145 8.11 4.57 -5.90
CA MET A 145 9.46 4.35 -5.39
C MET A 145 9.59 4.92 -3.97
N LEU A 146 9.19 6.18 -3.75
CA LEU A 146 9.28 6.84 -2.44
C LEU A 146 8.36 6.19 -1.39
N VAL A 147 7.14 5.78 -1.77
CA VAL A 147 6.22 5.06 -0.87
C VAL A 147 6.88 3.76 -0.38
N LEU A 148 7.41 2.95 -1.28
CA LEU A 148 8.06 1.68 -0.95
C LEU A 148 9.33 1.88 -0.13
N GLN A 149 10.14 2.91 -0.45
CA GLN A 149 11.33 3.26 0.33
C GLN A 149 10.97 3.65 1.76
N ARG A 150 9.92 4.45 1.98
CA ARG A 150 9.45 4.80 3.33
C ARG A 150 9.03 3.57 4.12
N LYS A 151 8.29 2.64 3.50
CA LYS A 151 7.86 1.40 4.18
C LYS A 151 9.05 0.49 4.51
N LYS A 152 10.03 0.38 3.63
CA LYS A 152 11.29 -0.30 3.93
C LYS A 152 12.04 0.37 5.09
N LEU A 153 12.11 1.70 5.10
CA LEU A 153 12.75 2.48 6.15
C LEU A 153 12.12 2.21 7.53
N GLU A 154 10.77 2.13 7.60
CA GLU A 154 10.06 1.79 8.85
C GLU A 154 10.48 0.40 9.39
N VAL A 155 10.69 -0.57 8.51
CA VAL A 155 11.15 -1.93 8.89
C VAL A 155 12.59 -1.91 9.38
N LEU A 156 13.49 -1.25 8.65
CA LEU A 156 14.90 -1.10 9.03
C LEU A 156 15.05 -0.40 10.39
N TYR A 157 14.28 0.67 10.60
CA TYR A 157 14.27 1.41 11.86
C TYR A 157 13.83 0.53 13.04
N LYS A 158 12.75 -0.25 12.86
CA LYS A 158 12.27 -1.21 13.87
C LYS A 158 13.32 -2.27 14.22
N GLN A 159 14.16 -2.65 13.25
CA GLN A 159 15.28 -3.58 13.46
C GLN A 159 16.57 -2.90 13.98
N SER A 160 16.54 -1.62 14.30
CA SER A 160 17.70 -0.83 14.73
C SER A 160 18.86 -0.82 13.71
N ARG A 161 18.54 -0.99 12.41
CA ARG A 161 19.51 -0.95 11.30
C ARG A 161 19.78 0.51 10.87
N PHE A 162 20.23 1.34 11.82
CA PHE A 162 20.28 2.79 11.68
C PHE A 162 21.22 3.27 10.58
N LEU A 163 22.34 2.59 10.33
CA LEU A 163 23.27 2.94 9.24
C LEU A 163 22.60 2.74 7.86
N GLU A 164 21.81 1.71 7.70
CA GLU A 164 21.06 1.48 6.46
C GLU A 164 19.92 2.49 6.29
N CYS A 165 19.24 2.84 7.40
CA CYS A 165 18.27 3.93 7.41
C CYS A 165 18.91 5.24 6.95
N LYS A 166 20.08 5.59 7.50
CA LYS A 166 20.82 6.79 7.13
C LYS A 166 21.10 6.83 5.64
N ALA A 167 21.75 5.79 5.11
CA ALA A 167 22.09 5.72 3.68
C ALA A 167 20.86 5.88 2.78
N MET A 168 19.75 5.24 3.16
CA MET A 168 18.50 5.34 2.40
C MET A 168 17.91 6.74 2.44
N ILE A 169 17.89 7.40 3.61
CA ILE A 169 17.36 8.79 3.74
C ILE A 169 18.24 9.75 2.94
N GLU A 170 19.55 9.61 2.97
CA GLU A 170 20.47 10.42 2.18
C GLU A 170 20.18 10.28 0.67
N ASP A 171 19.94 9.06 0.19
CA ASP A 171 19.56 8.82 -1.21
C ASP A 171 18.20 9.44 -1.56
N MET A 172 17.21 9.36 -0.68
CA MET A 172 15.90 10.00 -0.87
C MET A 172 16.02 11.53 -0.89
N LEU A 173 16.87 12.11 -0.05
CA LEU A 173 17.10 13.57 0.00
C LEU A 173 17.78 14.10 -1.28
N ARG A 174 18.54 13.28 -2.03
CA ARG A 174 19.09 13.69 -3.35
C ARG A 174 18.01 14.03 -4.38
N ILE A 175 16.82 13.49 -4.20
CA ILE A 175 15.66 13.79 -5.03
C ILE A 175 14.62 14.68 -4.31
N ALA A 176 15.05 15.38 -3.26
CA ALA A 176 14.19 16.18 -2.38
C ALA A 176 13.32 17.20 -3.11
N HIS A 177 13.79 17.73 -4.27
CA HIS A 177 13.02 18.64 -5.12
C HIS A 177 11.73 18.00 -5.71
N LYS A 178 11.61 16.67 -5.65
CA LYS A 178 10.42 15.93 -6.06
C LYS A 178 9.52 15.54 -4.89
N LEU A 179 9.96 15.82 -3.65
CA LEU A 179 9.20 15.51 -2.45
C LEU A 179 8.22 16.63 -2.12
N PRO A 180 7.04 16.32 -1.60
CA PRO A 180 6.22 17.30 -0.90
C PRO A 180 7.07 17.98 0.21
N VAL A 181 6.88 19.27 0.40
CA VAL A 181 7.67 20.06 1.39
C VAL A 181 7.64 19.41 2.78
N LYS A 182 6.48 18.91 3.20
CA LYS A 182 6.32 18.22 4.48
C LYS A 182 7.20 16.96 4.59
N GLU A 183 7.27 16.16 3.55
CA GLU A 183 8.11 14.94 3.54
C GLU A 183 9.58 15.30 3.58
N HIS A 184 9.98 16.38 2.90
CA HIS A 184 11.35 16.84 2.88
C HIS A 184 11.86 17.18 4.28
N TYR A 185 11.22 18.08 5.03
CA TYR A 185 11.71 18.43 6.36
C TYR A 185 11.59 17.30 7.38
N GLN A 186 10.59 16.43 7.25
CA GLN A 186 10.48 15.22 8.07
C GLN A 186 11.65 14.26 7.82
N MET A 187 12.09 14.10 6.56
CA MET A 187 13.27 13.29 6.24
C MET A 187 14.56 13.91 6.76
N VAL A 188 14.73 15.24 6.63
CA VAL A 188 15.90 15.93 7.18
C VAL A 188 16.00 15.70 8.68
N TYR A 189 14.88 15.81 9.41
CA TYR A 189 14.85 15.52 10.83
C TYR A 189 15.11 14.03 11.15
N SER A 190 14.52 13.12 10.37
CA SER A 190 14.73 11.68 10.55
C SER A 190 16.20 11.29 10.33
N LEU A 191 16.93 11.98 9.43
CA LEU A 191 18.35 11.77 9.22
C LEU A 191 19.16 12.05 10.48
N ALA A 192 18.82 13.14 11.20
CA ALA A 192 19.44 13.43 12.49
C ALA A 192 19.23 12.32 13.51
N LEU A 193 17.97 11.87 13.66
CA LEU A 193 17.61 10.82 14.61
C LEU A 193 18.35 9.51 14.34
N VAL A 194 18.34 9.03 13.10
CA VAL A 194 19.01 7.76 12.76
C VAL A 194 20.52 7.86 12.86
N SER A 195 21.11 9.03 12.56
CA SER A 195 22.54 9.27 12.73
C SER A 195 22.92 9.22 14.21
N GLN A 196 22.18 9.91 15.07
CA GLN A 196 22.40 9.91 16.50
C GLN A 196 22.27 8.49 17.10
N LEU A 197 21.22 7.75 16.74
CA LEU A 197 21.00 6.38 17.20
C LEU A 197 22.07 5.41 16.67
N GLY A 198 22.63 5.69 15.50
CA GLY A 198 23.76 4.93 14.90
C GLY A 198 25.13 5.35 15.42
N GLY A 199 25.19 6.31 16.34
CA GLY A 199 26.46 6.82 16.88
C GLY A 199 27.25 7.74 15.91
N ASP A 200 26.59 8.27 14.89
CA ASP A 200 27.19 9.13 13.87
C ASP A 200 26.81 10.59 14.07
N THR A 201 27.80 11.44 14.22
CA THR A 201 27.61 12.90 14.46
C THR A 201 27.64 13.74 13.18
N SER A 202 27.78 13.11 12.00
CA SER A 202 27.90 13.85 10.71
C SER A 202 26.69 14.69 10.34
N ASN A 203 25.53 14.43 10.94
CA ASN A 203 24.26 15.10 10.67
C ASN A 203 23.74 15.90 11.89
N ILE A 204 24.63 16.40 12.70
CA ILE A 204 24.30 17.13 13.93
C ILE A 204 23.45 18.39 13.67
N ASP A 205 23.62 19.03 12.52
CA ASP A 205 22.85 20.23 12.11
C ASP A 205 21.48 19.92 11.50
N CYS A 206 21.13 18.65 11.29
CA CYS A 206 19.88 18.29 10.66
C CYS A 206 18.63 18.64 11.50
N PRO A 207 18.63 18.61 12.85
CA PRO A 207 17.48 19.08 13.64
C PRO A 207 17.20 20.57 13.37
N GLU A 208 18.21 21.42 13.34
CA GLU A 208 18.08 22.85 13.04
C GLU A 208 17.51 23.07 11.64
N LYS A 209 18.06 22.39 10.62
CA LYS A 209 17.53 22.46 9.25
C LYS A 209 16.09 22.00 9.16
N GLY A 210 15.74 20.89 9.79
CA GLY A 210 14.37 20.39 9.83
C GLY A 210 13.40 21.35 10.50
N PHE A 211 13.83 21.99 11.60
CA PHE A 211 13.07 23.01 12.31
C PHE A 211 12.78 24.22 11.42
N GLN A 212 13.81 24.80 10.79
CA GLN A 212 13.66 25.95 9.91
C GLN A 212 12.74 25.66 8.72
N LEU A 213 12.93 24.52 8.05
CA LEU A 213 12.08 24.11 6.94
C LEU A 213 10.61 23.89 7.37
N ALA A 214 10.37 23.36 8.57
CA ALA A 214 9.02 23.19 9.10
C ALA A 214 8.35 24.56 9.37
N LEU A 215 9.08 25.52 9.92
CA LEU A 215 8.59 26.90 10.14
C LEU A 215 8.26 27.58 8.81
N GLU A 216 9.16 27.51 7.82
CA GLU A 216 8.94 28.07 6.49
C GLU A 216 7.69 27.47 5.81
N ALA A 217 7.44 26.19 6.05
CA ALA A 217 6.24 25.48 5.56
C ALA A 217 4.96 25.78 6.36
N GLY A 218 5.07 26.52 7.49
CA GLY A 218 3.94 26.79 8.38
C GLY A 218 3.54 25.63 9.29
N ASP A 219 4.32 24.54 9.34
CA ASP A 219 4.04 23.38 10.22
C ASP A 219 4.63 23.64 11.62
N THR A 220 3.97 24.52 12.36
CA THR A 220 4.37 24.88 13.72
C THR A 220 4.31 23.72 14.70
N LEU A 221 3.42 22.74 14.48
CA LEU A 221 3.31 21.55 15.32
C LEU A 221 4.58 20.69 15.21
N PHE A 222 5.05 20.46 13.99
CA PHE A 222 6.27 19.69 13.78
C PHE A 222 7.51 20.45 14.25
N ALA A 223 7.57 21.75 14.02
CA ALA A 223 8.62 22.61 14.56
C ALA A 223 8.69 22.51 16.10
N HIS A 224 7.56 22.61 16.81
CA HIS A 224 7.49 22.39 18.25
C HIS A 224 7.90 20.98 18.67
N HIS A 225 7.60 19.96 17.86
CA HIS A 225 8.04 18.59 18.12
C HIS A 225 9.58 18.48 18.10
N ILE A 226 10.23 19.10 17.10
CA ILE A 226 11.70 19.15 17.02
C ILE A 226 12.29 19.89 18.22
N LEU A 227 11.77 21.08 18.52
CA LEU A 227 12.22 21.91 19.62
C LEU A 227 12.14 21.17 20.98
N ARG A 228 11.06 20.46 21.21
CA ARG A 228 10.89 19.66 22.44
C ARG A 228 11.90 18.53 22.57
N ASN A 229 12.27 17.89 21.46
CA ASN A 229 13.15 16.73 21.48
C ASN A 229 14.64 17.09 21.36
N HIS A 230 14.96 18.28 20.83
CA HIS A 230 16.33 18.73 20.54
C HIS A 230 16.56 20.21 20.90
N GLY A 231 15.77 20.78 21.82
CA GLY A 231 15.84 22.18 22.17
C GLY A 231 17.24 22.64 22.61
N ASP A 232 17.97 21.78 23.29
CA ASP A 232 19.34 22.06 23.74
C ASP A 232 20.36 22.16 22.59
N MET A 233 20.00 21.69 21.39
CA MET A 233 20.84 21.72 20.17
C MET A 233 20.49 22.91 19.27
N LEU A 234 19.40 23.63 19.56
CA LEU A 234 18.88 24.75 18.75
C LEU A 234 19.18 26.12 19.35
N VAL A 235 20.00 26.16 20.41
CA VAL A 235 20.42 27.37 21.11
C VAL A 235 21.92 27.66 20.79
#